data_212f1d3f299a3d6e16168cd767201b36
#
_entry.id   212f1d3f299a3d6e16168cd767201b36
#
_cell.length_a   1.000
_cell.length_b   1.000
_cell.length_c   1.000
_cell.angle_alpha   90.00
_cell.angle_beta   90.00
_cell.angle_gamma   90.00
#
_symmetry.space_group_name_H-M   'P 1'
#
loop_
_entity.id
_entity.type
_entity.pdbx_description
1 polymer ?
#
loop_
_entity_poly.entity_id
_entity_poly.type
_entity_poly.pdbx_seq_one_letter_code
_entity_poly.pdbx_strand_id
1 'polypeptide(L)'
;MIVSFRHKGLERLYRDGSKKGVQATHIPKLLRILSLLDVAQTPDDLAIPSFRTHPLKGDLAGHWSIWVNGNWRVTFRFLESDVELVDYQDYH
;
A
#
# COMPACT_ATOMS: atom_id res chain seq x y z
N MET A 1 10.58 6.01 -3.03
CA MET A 1 9.54 6.65 -3.86
C MET A 1 8.63 5.60 -4.47
N ILE A 2 7.33 5.88 -4.55
CA ILE A 2 6.40 5.00 -5.25
C ILE A 2 6.52 5.25 -6.74
N VAL A 3 6.82 4.20 -7.52
CA VAL A 3 7.06 4.34 -8.96
C VAL A 3 5.94 3.75 -9.81
N SER A 4 5.09 2.89 -9.28
CA SER A 4 3.96 2.35 -10.04
C SER A 4 2.83 1.87 -9.14
N PHE A 5 1.63 1.84 -9.71
CA PHE A 5 0.41 1.39 -9.06
C PHE A 5 -0.31 0.37 -9.93
N ARG A 6 -0.96 -0.60 -9.30
CA ARG A 6 -1.91 -1.49 -9.96
C ARG A 6 -3.34 -0.98 -9.81
N HIS A 7 -3.65 -0.30 -8.70
CA HIS A 7 -5.00 0.19 -8.41
C HIS A 7 -5.13 1.65 -8.82
N LYS A 8 -5.95 1.92 -9.83
CA LYS A 8 -6.07 3.28 -10.39
C LYS A 8 -6.70 4.27 -9.40
N GLY A 9 -7.67 3.84 -8.62
CA GLY A 9 -8.29 4.70 -7.60
C GLY A 9 -7.29 5.13 -6.53
N LEU A 10 -6.42 4.21 -6.10
CA LEU A 10 -5.37 4.52 -5.13
C LEU A 10 -4.33 5.46 -5.75
N GLU A 11 -3.99 5.26 -7.02
CA GLU A 11 -3.07 6.14 -7.73
C GLU A 11 -3.62 7.56 -7.81
N ARG A 12 -4.90 7.72 -8.13
CA ARG A 12 -5.53 9.04 -8.18
C ARG A 12 -5.55 9.72 -6.82
N LEU A 13 -5.77 8.95 -5.75
CA LEU A 13 -5.68 9.49 -4.39
C LEU A 13 -4.28 10.03 -4.12
N TYR A 14 -3.27 9.29 -4.51
CA TYR A 14 -1.86 9.67 -4.30
C TYR A 14 -1.47 10.89 -5.13
N ARG A 15 -1.84 10.92 -6.42
CA ARG A 15 -1.39 11.97 -7.34
C ARG A 15 -2.23 13.22 -7.29
N ASP A 16 -3.57 13.06 -7.20
CA ASP A 16 -4.51 14.16 -7.39
C ASP A 16 -5.35 14.45 -6.14
N GLY A 17 -5.25 13.62 -5.11
CA GLY A 17 -6.11 13.73 -3.94
C GLY A 17 -7.55 13.30 -4.19
N SER A 18 -7.83 12.63 -5.32
CA SER A 18 -9.18 12.18 -5.63
C SER A 18 -9.61 11.05 -4.70
N LYS A 19 -10.79 11.17 -4.12
CA LYS A 19 -11.35 10.20 -3.15
C LYS A 19 -12.31 9.21 -3.78
N LYS A 20 -12.53 9.28 -5.08
CA LYS A 20 -13.62 8.57 -5.76
C LYS A 20 -13.38 7.07 -5.90
N GLY A 21 -12.15 6.62 -5.98
CA GLY A 21 -11.81 5.23 -6.28
C GLY A 21 -11.53 4.36 -5.07
N VAL A 22 -11.73 4.86 -3.85
CA VAL A 22 -11.43 4.15 -2.61
C VAL A 22 -12.54 4.34 -1.60
N GLN A 23 -12.58 3.47 -0.58
CA GLN A 23 -13.59 3.62 0.47
C GLN A 23 -13.29 4.83 1.36
N ALA A 24 -14.30 5.67 1.59
CA ALA A 24 -14.15 6.92 2.31
C ALA A 24 -13.57 6.72 3.71
N THR A 25 -14.01 5.67 4.42
CA THR A 25 -13.55 5.39 5.78
C THR A 25 -12.08 4.97 5.84
N HIS A 26 -11.51 4.53 4.73
CA HIS A 26 -10.11 4.11 4.66
C HIS A 26 -9.14 5.25 4.34
N ILE A 27 -9.65 6.40 3.88
CA ILE A 27 -8.82 7.47 3.33
C ILE A 27 -7.76 7.96 4.31
N PRO A 28 -8.07 8.25 5.59
CA PRO A 28 -7.03 8.73 6.50
C PRO A 28 -5.85 7.75 6.62
N LYS A 29 -6.15 6.46 6.75
CA LYS A 29 -5.09 5.44 6.85
C LYS A 29 -4.37 5.24 5.53
N LEU A 30 -5.08 5.26 4.40
CA LEU A 30 -4.46 5.13 3.09
C LEU A 30 -3.49 6.28 2.82
N LEU A 31 -3.83 7.51 3.17
CA LEU A 31 -2.94 8.65 3.00
C LEU A 31 -1.67 8.49 3.84
N ARG A 32 -1.82 8.00 5.07
CA ARG A 32 -0.67 7.71 5.93
C ARG A 32 0.23 6.62 5.34
N ILE A 33 -0.38 5.53 4.87
CA ILE A 33 0.35 4.43 4.23
C ILE A 33 1.12 4.94 3.02
N LEU A 34 0.46 5.69 2.14
CA LEU A 34 1.09 6.21 0.93
C LEU A 34 2.26 7.14 1.25
N SER A 35 2.11 8.00 2.26
CA SER A 35 3.19 8.90 2.69
C SER A 35 4.42 8.12 3.16
N LEU A 36 4.20 7.04 3.91
CA LEU A 36 5.30 6.23 4.43
C LEU A 36 5.93 5.36 3.34
N LEU A 37 5.11 4.80 2.43
CA LEU A 37 5.62 4.05 1.28
C LEU A 37 6.52 4.92 0.40
N ASP A 38 6.19 6.19 0.28
CA ASP A 38 6.93 7.10 -0.60
C ASP A 38 8.38 7.32 -0.13
N VAL A 39 8.64 7.14 1.16
CA VAL A 39 9.98 7.33 1.74
C VAL A 39 10.61 6.03 2.23
N ALA A 40 9.87 4.94 2.27
CA ALA A 40 10.39 3.65 2.74
C ALA A 40 11.42 3.08 1.78
N GLN A 41 12.51 2.55 2.32
CA GLN A 41 13.56 1.89 1.55
C GLN A 41 13.64 0.40 1.85
N THR A 42 13.18 -0.01 3.03
CA THR A 42 13.18 -1.41 3.46
C THR A 42 11.88 -1.72 4.20
N PRO A 43 11.53 -3.01 4.35
CA PRO A 43 10.35 -3.39 5.13
C PRO A 43 10.37 -2.89 6.57
N ASP A 44 11.56 -2.76 7.18
CA ASP A 44 11.68 -2.27 8.55
C ASP A 44 11.16 -0.84 8.71
N ASP A 45 11.23 -0.04 7.66
CA ASP A 45 10.72 1.33 7.66
C ASP A 45 9.18 1.36 7.80
N LEU A 46 8.53 0.23 7.62
CA LEU A 46 7.08 0.08 7.69
C LEU A 46 6.65 -0.77 8.89
N ALA A 47 7.55 -1.00 9.85
CA ALA A 47 7.29 -1.82 11.03
C ALA A 47 6.46 -1.05 12.07
N ILE A 48 5.27 -0.61 11.66
CA ILE A 48 4.30 0.10 12.49
C ILE A 48 3.26 -0.92 12.93
N PRO A 49 2.99 -1.07 14.26
CA PRO A 49 2.09 -2.13 14.73
C PRO A 49 0.71 -2.15 14.05
N SER A 50 0.11 -0.98 13.82
CA SER A 50 -1.21 -0.89 13.18
C SER A 50 -1.20 -1.27 11.70
N PHE A 51 -0.03 -1.37 11.08
CA PHE A 51 0.10 -1.76 9.67
C PHE A 51 0.13 -3.27 9.49
N ARG A 52 0.55 -4.02 10.50
CA ARG A 52 0.72 -5.47 10.42
C ARG A 52 1.49 -5.88 9.15
N THR A 53 2.55 -5.13 8.85
CA THR A 53 3.37 -5.34 7.65
C THR A 53 3.97 -6.74 7.67
N HIS A 54 3.74 -7.50 6.58
CA HIS A 54 4.30 -8.86 6.47
C HIS A 54 4.48 -9.26 5.01
N PRO A 55 5.41 -10.19 4.75
CA PRO A 55 5.61 -10.69 3.39
C PRO A 55 4.49 -11.62 2.97
N LEU A 56 4.23 -11.67 1.68
CA LEU A 56 3.23 -12.54 1.08
C LEU A 56 3.89 -13.74 0.41
N LYS A 57 3.08 -14.80 0.21
CA LYS A 57 3.51 -16.06 -0.40
C LYS A 57 2.65 -16.35 -1.64
N GLY A 58 2.96 -17.45 -2.34
CA GLY A 58 2.19 -17.87 -3.50
C GLY A 58 2.36 -16.92 -4.67
N ASP A 59 1.24 -16.57 -5.31
CA ASP A 59 1.25 -15.71 -6.49
C ASP A 59 1.81 -14.32 -6.24
N LEU A 60 1.77 -13.86 -4.97
CA LEU A 60 2.30 -12.58 -4.58
C LEU A 60 3.63 -12.69 -3.82
N ALA A 61 4.36 -13.79 -4.01
CA ALA A 61 5.69 -13.93 -3.42
C ALA A 61 6.57 -12.74 -3.82
N GLY A 62 7.32 -12.21 -2.86
CA GLY A 62 8.10 -11.00 -3.07
C GLY A 62 7.36 -9.71 -2.79
N HIS A 63 6.05 -9.77 -2.64
CA HIS A 63 5.23 -8.62 -2.24
C HIS A 63 5.10 -8.55 -0.72
N TRP A 64 4.71 -7.38 -0.24
CA TRP A 64 4.41 -7.10 1.16
C TRP A 64 2.98 -6.60 1.29
N SER A 65 2.40 -6.80 2.47
CA SER A 65 1.02 -6.40 2.76
C SER A 65 1.01 -5.47 3.97
N ILE A 66 0.22 -4.39 3.85
CA ILE A 66 -0.12 -3.50 4.97
C ILE A 66 -1.62 -3.57 5.18
N TRP A 67 -2.04 -3.85 6.43
CA TRP A 67 -3.44 -3.94 6.78
C TRP A 67 -4.10 -2.56 6.81
N VAL A 68 -5.26 -2.43 6.19
CA VAL A 68 -6.06 -1.20 6.20
C VAL A 68 -7.19 -1.33 7.22
N ASN A 69 -8.14 -2.22 6.96
CA ASN A 69 -9.29 -2.46 7.83
C ASN A 69 -10.01 -3.72 7.35
N GLY A 70 -10.49 -4.55 8.27
CA GLY A 70 -11.19 -5.78 7.89
C GLY A 70 -10.31 -6.65 6.99
N ASN A 71 -10.79 -6.94 5.79
CA ASN A 71 -10.03 -7.71 4.80
C ASN A 71 -9.25 -6.83 3.82
N TRP A 72 -9.33 -5.52 3.95
CA TRP A 72 -8.68 -4.59 3.04
C TRP A 72 -7.21 -4.43 3.35
N ARG A 73 -6.39 -4.47 2.31
CA ARG A 73 -4.93 -4.38 2.39
C ARG A 73 -4.36 -3.53 1.26
N VAL A 74 -3.21 -2.94 1.53
CA VAL A 74 -2.35 -2.37 0.50
C VAL A 74 -1.21 -3.34 0.29
N THR A 75 -1.02 -3.80 -0.95
CA THR A 75 0.09 -4.70 -1.31
C THR A 75 1.05 -3.95 -2.22
N PHE A 76 2.33 -4.32 -2.16
CA PHE A 76 3.36 -3.64 -2.92
C PHE A 76 4.63 -4.50 -2.94
N ARG A 77 5.59 -4.10 -3.74
CA ARG A 77 6.88 -4.76 -3.82
C ARG A 77 7.98 -3.71 -3.82
N PHE A 78 9.12 -4.03 -3.21
CA PHE A 78 10.31 -3.19 -3.31
C PHE A 78 11.03 -3.47 -4.63
N LEU A 79 11.40 -2.39 -5.33
CA LEU A 79 12.28 -2.43 -6.49
C LEU A 79 13.51 -1.61 -6.11
N GLU A 80 14.56 -2.29 -5.67
CA GLU A 80 15.70 -1.65 -5.03
C GLU A 80 15.22 -0.84 -3.82
N SER A 81 15.45 0.47 -3.78
CA SER A 81 14.97 1.33 -2.68
C SER A 81 13.65 2.03 -3.00
N ASP A 82 13.02 1.70 -4.13
CA ASP A 82 11.72 2.24 -4.50
C ASP A 82 10.61 1.22 -4.24
N VAL A 83 9.36 1.69 -4.35
CA VAL A 83 8.16 0.86 -4.15
C VAL A 83 7.38 0.83 -5.45
N GLU A 84 6.99 -0.37 -5.88
CA GLU A 84 6.24 -0.56 -7.12
C GLU A 84 5.00 -1.42 -6.91
N LEU A 85 4.12 -1.42 -7.91
CA LEU A 85 2.94 -2.29 -7.99
C LEU A 85 2.02 -2.13 -6.77
N VAL A 86 1.85 -0.89 -6.33
CA VAL A 86 0.99 -0.61 -5.17
C VAL A 86 -0.47 -0.88 -5.55
N ASP A 87 -1.10 -1.76 -4.79
CA ASP A 87 -2.47 -2.21 -5.02
C ASP A 87 -3.29 -2.08 -3.74
N TYR A 88 -4.60 -2.09 -3.89
CA TYR A 88 -5.55 -1.93 -2.80
C TYR A 88 -6.61 -3.00 -2.98
N GLN A 89 -6.65 -3.98 -2.09
CA GLN A 89 -7.40 -5.21 -2.28
C GLN A 89 -8.28 -5.54 -1.07
N ASP A 90 -9.48 -6.03 -1.36
CA ASP A 90 -10.34 -6.68 -0.38
C ASP A 90 -9.98 -8.17 -0.42
N TYR A 91 -9.26 -8.64 0.55
CA TYR A 91 -8.62 -9.96 0.55
C TYR A 91 -9.36 -10.90 1.49
N HIS A 92 -10.13 -11.80 0.90
CA HIS A 92 -10.89 -12.81 1.64
C HIS A 92 -10.09 -14.09 1.86
#